data_325f2ecc1c0e948409f84afec29cb845
#
_entry.id   325f2ecc1c0e948409f84afec29cb845
#
_cell.length_a   1.000
_cell.length_b   1.000
_cell.length_c   1.000
_cell.angle_alpha   90.00
_cell.angle_beta   90.00
_cell.angle_gamma   90.00
#
_symmetry.space_group_name_H-M   'P 1'
#
loop_
_entity.id
_entity.type
_entity.pdbx_description
1 polymer ?
#
loop_
_entity_poly.entity_id
_entity_poly.type
_entity_poly.pdbx_seq_one_letter_code
_entity_poly.pdbx_strand_id
1 'polypeptide(L)'
;MNTYLLFKSLHLIAVISWMAGLLYLPRIFVYHSQNNDKPLVSEVFKVMEKKLFFYIMTPAMTLSWVFGLILIHEIGFEQLGQRWMILKLIFVIVLTLYHFYLGRILGQFKLDMNKHSHKFYRYINEIPTLLLILIIFVVIFKPI
;
A
#
# COMPACT_ATOMS: atom_id res chain seq x y z
N MET A 1 22.41 -12.52 -18.13
CA MET A 1 21.68 -11.54 -17.30
C MET A 1 21.44 -12.11 -15.92
N ASN A 2 21.62 -11.31 -14.87
CA ASN A 2 21.42 -11.78 -13.50
C ASN A 2 19.93 -11.80 -13.17
N THR A 3 19.38 -12.99 -13.02
CA THR A 3 17.94 -13.19 -12.74
C THR A 3 17.54 -12.56 -11.40
N TYR A 4 18.40 -12.66 -10.39
CA TYR A 4 18.15 -12.07 -9.09
C TYR A 4 18.00 -10.56 -9.19
N LEU A 5 18.90 -9.88 -9.90
CA LEU A 5 18.83 -8.42 -10.06
C LEU A 5 17.60 -8.00 -10.86
N LEU A 6 17.20 -8.81 -11.84
CA LEU A 6 15.98 -8.54 -12.60
C LEU A 6 14.73 -8.57 -11.70
N PHE A 7 14.57 -9.66 -10.94
CA PHE A 7 13.41 -9.77 -10.05
C PHE A 7 13.45 -8.76 -8.91
N LYS A 8 14.63 -8.40 -8.43
CA LYS A 8 14.78 -7.35 -7.42
C LYS A 8 14.32 -6.01 -7.97
N SER A 9 14.67 -5.69 -9.22
CA SER A 9 14.23 -4.45 -9.88
C SER A 9 12.71 -4.43 -10.06
N LEU A 10 12.13 -5.53 -10.52
CA LEU A 10 10.68 -5.64 -10.70
C LEU A 10 9.94 -5.52 -9.36
N HIS A 11 10.50 -6.14 -8.32
CA HIS A 11 9.93 -6.04 -6.97
C HIS A 11 9.94 -4.58 -6.48
N LEU A 12 11.04 -3.87 -6.66
CA LEU A 12 11.13 -2.46 -6.26
C LEU A 12 10.13 -1.59 -7.01
N ILE A 13 9.98 -1.80 -8.32
CA ILE A 13 9.01 -1.06 -9.13
C ILE A 13 7.60 -1.27 -8.59
N ALA A 14 7.24 -2.53 -8.31
CA ALA A 14 5.93 -2.87 -7.79
C ALA A 14 5.71 -2.25 -6.39
N VAL A 15 6.70 -2.33 -5.52
CA VAL A 15 6.62 -1.78 -4.16
C VAL A 15 6.46 -0.26 -4.20
N ILE A 16 7.23 0.42 -5.04
CA ILE A 16 7.15 1.89 -5.17
C ILE A 16 5.76 2.29 -5.67
N SER A 17 5.24 1.60 -6.68
CA SER A 17 3.91 1.87 -7.22
C SER A 17 2.81 1.65 -6.16
N TRP A 18 2.91 0.56 -5.40
CA TRP A 18 1.96 0.25 -4.34
C TRP A 18 2.01 1.29 -3.23
N MET A 19 3.22 1.65 -2.77
CA MET A 19 3.38 2.65 -1.72
C MET A 19 2.90 4.02 -2.15
N ALA A 20 3.14 4.41 -3.40
CA ALA A 20 2.63 5.68 -3.92
C ALA A 20 1.10 5.73 -3.82
N GLY A 21 0.42 4.64 -4.19
CA GLY A 21 -1.03 4.55 -4.06
C GLY A 21 -1.50 4.58 -2.62
N LEU A 22 -0.84 3.82 -1.74
CA LEU A 22 -1.19 3.78 -0.31
C LEU A 22 -1.03 5.15 0.36
N LEU A 23 -0.07 5.95 -0.10
CA LEU A 23 0.15 7.30 0.43
C LEU A 23 -0.81 8.32 -0.15
N TYR A 24 -1.35 8.08 -1.33
CA TYR A 24 -2.19 9.04 -2.05
C TYR A 24 -3.69 8.82 -1.85
N LEU A 25 -4.14 7.58 -1.81
CA LEU A 25 -5.57 7.28 -1.72
C LEU A 25 -6.24 7.90 -0.49
N PRO A 26 -5.66 7.84 0.73
CA PRO A 26 -6.27 8.49 1.87
C PRO A 26 -6.39 10.01 1.71
N ARG A 27 -5.48 10.65 0.96
CA ARG A 27 -5.58 12.07 0.65
C ARG A 27 -6.80 12.37 -0.21
N ILE A 28 -7.09 11.50 -1.18
CA ILE A 28 -8.31 11.63 -1.98
C ILE A 28 -9.53 11.52 -1.08
N PHE A 29 -9.52 10.57 -0.12
CA PHE A 29 -10.61 10.43 0.83
C PHE A 29 -10.82 11.69 1.66
N VAL A 30 -9.73 12.38 2.06
CA VAL A 30 -9.82 13.65 2.79
C VAL A 30 -10.63 14.67 1.98
N TYR A 31 -10.22 14.88 0.73
CA TYR A 31 -10.91 15.86 -0.13
C TYR A 31 -12.31 15.40 -0.48
N HIS A 32 -12.52 14.12 -0.70
CA HIS A 32 -13.85 13.58 -0.97
C HIS A 32 -14.81 13.84 0.20
N SER A 33 -14.34 13.58 1.43
CA SER A 33 -15.17 13.80 2.61
C SER A 33 -15.53 15.27 2.82
N GLN A 34 -14.65 16.18 2.36
CA GLN A 34 -14.93 17.63 2.43
C GLN A 34 -15.93 18.10 1.36
N ASN A 35 -16.21 17.27 0.36
CA ASN A 35 -17.06 17.64 -0.78
C ASN A 35 -18.23 16.67 -0.98
N ASN A 36 -18.64 15.98 0.09
CA ASN A 36 -19.77 15.04 0.04
C ASN A 36 -21.08 15.70 -0.41
N ASP A 37 -21.23 17.00 -0.12
CA ASP A 37 -22.41 17.77 -0.47
C ASP A 37 -22.43 18.28 -1.92
N LYS A 38 -21.38 17.94 -2.69
CA LYS A 38 -21.24 18.36 -4.08
C LYS A 38 -21.26 17.13 -4.99
N PRO A 39 -22.43 16.72 -5.53
CA PRO A 39 -22.55 15.46 -6.26
C PRO A 39 -21.60 15.30 -7.45
N LEU A 40 -21.41 16.37 -8.23
CA LEU A 40 -20.52 16.30 -9.41
C LEU A 40 -19.06 16.09 -9.01
N VAL A 41 -18.63 16.78 -7.95
CA VAL A 41 -17.26 16.64 -7.44
C VAL A 41 -17.08 15.24 -6.83
N SER A 42 -18.06 14.77 -6.06
CA SER A 42 -18.03 13.45 -5.44
C SER A 42 -17.89 12.35 -6.50
N GLU A 43 -18.61 12.45 -7.61
CA GLU A 43 -18.51 11.45 -8.69
C GLU A 43 -17.11 11.41 -9.31
N VAL A 44 -16.45 12.56 -9.46
CA VAL A 44 -15.05 12.61 -9.95
C VAL A 44 -14.13 11.88 -8.97
N PHE A 45 -14.26 12.14 -7.68
CA PHE A 45 -13.44 11.46 -6.68
C PHE A 45 -13.68 9.96 -6.66
N LYS A 46 -14.92 9.50 -6.83
CA LYS A 46 -15.23 8.06 -6.92
C LYS A 46 -14.48 7.40 -8.06
N VAL A 47 -14.41 8.06 -9.22
CA VAL A 47 -13.68 7.54 -10.38
C VAL A 47 -12.18 7.48 -10.07
N MET A 48 -11.61 8.53 -9.49
CA MET A 48 -10.19 8.59 -9.14
C MET A 48 -9.82 7.48 -8.16
N GLU A 49 -10.62 7.32 -7.11
CA GLU A 49 -10.40 6.30 -6.08
C GLU A 49 -10.45 4.90 -6.67
N LYS A 50 -11.45 4.62 -7.48
CA LYS A 50 -11.63 3.31 -8.11
C LYS A 50 -10.45 2.97 -9.02
N LYS A 51 -10.05 3.91 -9.88
CA LYS A 51 -8.95 3.66 -10.82
C LYS A 51 -7.64 3.49 -10.09
N LEU A 52 -7.38 4.31 -9.08
CA LEU A 52 -6.15 4.19 -8.29
C LEU A 52 -6.08 2.84 -7.59
N PHE A 53 -7.16 2.44 -6.91
CA PHE A 53 -7.18 1.22 -6.12
C PHE A 53 -7.12 -0.04 -7.00
N PHE A 54 -8.00 -0.14 -8.00
CA PHE A 54 -8.13 -1.38 -8.78
C PHE A 54 -7.14 -1.49 -9.92
N TYR A 55 -6.69 -0.38 -10.52
CA TYR A 55 -5.83 -0.42 -11.70
C TYR A 55 -4.36 -0.24 -11.37
N ILE A 56 -4.02 0.35 -10.23
CA ILE A 56 -2.63 0.60 -9.84
C ILE A 56 -2.28 -0.13 -8.55
N MET A 57 -3.00 0.13 -7.47
CA MET A 57 -2.64 -0.39 -6.14
C MET A 57 -2.77 -1.90 -6.03
N THR A 58 -3.89 -2.46 -6.43
CA THR A 58 -4.12 -3.91 -6.28
C THR A 58 -3.18 -4.73 -7.16
N PRO A 59 -2.98 -4.40 -8.45
CA PRO A 59 -1.95 -5.10 -9.23
C PRO A 59 -0.55 -4.92 -8.66
N ALA A 60 -0.20 -3.72 -8.20
CA ALA A 60 1.13 -3.46 -7.64
C ALA A 60 1.35 -4.26 -6.36
N MET A 61 0.35 -4.35 -5.48
CA MET A 61 0.43 -5.17 -4.27
C MET A 61 0.65 -6.63 -4.63
N THR A 62 -0.13 -7.15 -5.57
CA THR A 62 -0.02 -8.54 -6.00
C THR A 62 1.36 -8.83 -6.55
N LEU A 63 1.88 -7.97 -7.43
CA LEU A 63 3.21 -8.13 -8.01
C LEU A 63 4.30 -7.99 -6.96
N SER A 64 4.13 -7.11 -5.97
CA SER A 64 5.08 -6.97 -4.87
C SER A 64 5.22 -8.29 -4.11
N TRP A 65 4.12 -8.95 -3.80
CA TRP A 65 4.13 -10.23 -3.12
C TRP A 65 4.74 -11.33 -4.00
N VAL A 66 4.35 -11.40 -5.28
CA VAL A 66 4.87 -12.41 -6.20
C VAL A 66 6.38 -12.29 -6.35
N PHE A 67 6.87 -11.10 -6.67
CA PHE A 67 8.30 -10.89 -6.86
C PHE A 67 9.08 -11.01 -5.54
N GLY A 68 8.47 -10.60 -4.43
CA GLY A 68 9.09 -10.78 -3.11
C GLY A 68 9.28 -12.24 -2.75
N LEU A 69 8.28 -13.08 -3.02
CA LEU A 69 8.39 -14.52 -2.79
C LEU A 69 9.40 -15.17 -3.71
N ILE A 70 9.49 -14.75 -4.99
CA ILE A 70 10.50 -15.22 -5.92
C ILE A 70 11.89 -14.87 -5.40
N LEU A 71 12.09 -13.66 -4.88
CA LEU A 71 13.38 -13.25 -4.32
C LEU A 71 13.78 -14.11 -3.11
N ILE A 72 12.83 -14.43 -2.23
CA ILE A 72 13.09 -15.30 -1.08
C ILE A 72 13.54 -16.66 -1.57
N HIS A 73 12.91 -17.22 -2.59
CA HIS A 73 13.31 -18.48 -3.19
C HIS A 73 14.73 -18.42 -3.76
N GLU A 74 15.07 -17.31 -4.44
CA GLU A 74 16.39 -17.13 -5.05
C GLU A 74 17.51 -17.02 -4.02
N ILE A 75 17.27 -16.33 -2.89
CA ILE A 75 18.29 -16.16 -1.84
C ILE A 75 18.28 -17.28 -0.82
N GLY A 76 17.27 -18.16 -0.85
CA GLY A 76 17.13 -19.30 0.05
C GLY A 76 16.15 -19.03 1.20
N PHE A 77 15.36 -20.05 1.54
CA PHE A 77 14.35 -19.95 2.59
C PHE A 77 14.95 -19.81 4.00
N GLU A 78 16.24 -20.08 4.17
CA GLU A 78 16.93 -19.86 5.44
C GLU A 78 16.86 -18.40 5.90
N GLN A 79 16.74 -17.46 4.95
CA GLN A 79 16.62 -16.04 5.26
C GLN A 79 15.33 -15.72 6.03
N LEU A 80 14.32 -16.57 5.95
CA LEU A 80 13.07 -16.39 6.68
C LEU A 80 13.28 -16.46 8.21
N GLY A 81 14.34 -17.10 8.67
CA GLY A 81 14.67 -17.16 10.09
C GLY A 81 15.36 -15.92 10.63
N GLN A 82 15.75 -14.98 9.77
CA GLN A 82 16.46 -13.78 10.20
C GLN A 82 15.49 -12.73 10.74
N ARG A 83 15.89 -12.03 11.80
CA ARG A 83 15.01 -11.06 12.47
C ARG A 83 14.56 -9.94 11.53
N TRP A 84 15.47 -9.42 10.71
CA TRP A 84 15.10 -8.34 9.79
C TRP A 84 14.03 -8.77 8.78
N MET A 85 14.13 -10.02 8.31
CA MET A 85 13.15 -10.56 7.37
C MET A 85 11.79 -10.75 8.06
N ILE A 86 11.79 -11.25 9.29
CA ILE A 86 10.55 -11.42 10.07
C ILE A 86 9.88 -10.08 10.29
N LEU A 87 10.64 -9.05 10.70
CA LEU A 87 10.12 -7.71 10.90
C LEU A 87 9.56 -7.12 9.61
N LYS A 88 10.29 -7.28 8.50
CA LYS A 88 9.83 -6.81 7.19
C LYS A 88 8.51 -7.47 6.82
N LEU A 89 8.41 -8.78 6.98
CA LEU A 89 7.18 -9.52 6.64
C LEU A 89 6.01 -9.08 7.50
N ILE A 90 6.23 -8.86 8.80
CA ILE A 90 5.19 -8.35 9.70
C ILE A 90 4.67 -7.01 9.20
N PHE A 91 5.57 -6.06 8.89
CA PHE A 91 5.18 -4.74 8.41
C PHE A 91 4.46 -4.82 7.06
N VAL A 92 4.92 -5.71 6.16
CA VAL A 92 4.28 -5.89 4.86
C VAL A 92 2.88 -6.48 5.01
N ILE A 93 2.69 -7.41 5.95
CA ILE A 93 1.37 -7.96 6.25
C ILE A 93 0.45 -6.85 6.78
N VAL A 94 0.95 -6.01 7.67
CA VAL A 94 0.17 -4.87 8.19
C VAL A 94 -0.22 -3.92 7.04
N LEU A 95 0.70 -3.65 6.12
CA LEU A 95 0.40 -2.83 4.93
C LEU A 95 -0.68 -3.48 4.06
N THR A 96 -0.63 -4.80 3.91
CA THR A 96 -1.62 -5.53 3.12
C THR A 96 -3.00 -5.45 3.76
N LEU A 97 -3.07 -5.60 5.08
CA LEU A 97 -4.32 -5.41 5.81
C LEU A 97 -4.84 -3.98 5.67
N TYR A 98 -3.94 -3.00 5.74
CA TYR A 98 -4.27 -1.60 5.53
C TYR A 98 -4.81 -1.35 4.12
N HIS A 99 -4.21 -1.98 3.10
CA HIS A 99 -4.67 -1.90 1.72
C HIS A 99 -6.14 -2.35 1.60
N PHE A 100 -6.48 -3.50 2.20
CA PHE A 100 -7.86 -3.99 2.16
C PHE A 100 -8.80 -3.12 2.99
N TYR A 101 -8.31 -2.53 4.07
CA TYR A 101 -9.10 -1.55 4.82
C TYR A 101 -9.43 -0.32 3.97
N LEU A 102 -8.47 0.18 3.20
CA LEU A 102 -8.73 1.28 2.26
C LEU A 102 -9.76 0.88 1.19
N GLY A 103 -9.72 -0.38 0.75
CA GLY A 103 -10.74 -0.89 -0.17
C GLY A 103 -12.14 -0.87 0.41
N ARG A 104 -12.25 -1.17 1.70
CA ARG A 104 -13.53 -1.07 2.43
C ARG A 104 -14.02 0.37 2.50
N ILE A 105 -13.12 1.31 2.81
CA ILE A 105 -13.45 2.74 2.82
C ILE A 105 -13.90 3.21 1.43
N LEU A 106 -13.20 2.76 0.38
CA LEU A 106 -13.55 3.07 -1.00
C LEU A 106 -14.99 2.63 -1.29
N GLY A 107 -15.35 1.43 -0.84
CA GLY A 107 -16.72 0.92 -0.99
C GLY A 107 -17.74 1.80 -0.26
N GLN A 108 -17.40 2.31 0.92
CA GLN A 108 -18.26 3.23 1.65
C GLN A 108 -18.48 4.53 0.88
N PHE A 109 -17.43 5.11 0.31
CA PHE A 109 -17.55 6.32 -0.52
C PHE A 109 -18.36 6.06 -1.78
N LYS A 110 -18.17 4.89 -2.41
CA LYS A 110 -18.92 4.52 -3.62
C LYS A 110 -20.43 4.53 -3.37
N LEU A 111 -20.85 4.11 -2.18
CA LEU A 111 -22.26 4.02 -1.80
C LEU A 111 -22.72 5.25 -1.03
N ASP A 112 -21.89 6.29 -0.91
CA ASP A 112 -22.15 7.50 -0.14
C ASP A 112 -22.45 7.21 1.33
N MET A 113 -21.79 6.17 1.88
CA MET A 113 -21.98 5.71 3.25
C MET A 113 -20.75 5.95 4.13
N ASN A 114 -19.87 6.86 3.73
CA ASN A 114 -18.69 7.21 4.53
C ASN A 114 -19.13 7.93 5.82
N LYS A 115 -18.60 7.46 6.95
CA LYS A 115 -19.05 7.90 8.28
C LYS A 115 -18.09 8.85 8.96
N HIS A 116 -16.86 8.94 8.47
CA HIS A 116 -15.79 9.64 9.16
C HIS A 116 -15.58 11.05 8.60
N SER A 117 -15.03 11.94 9.44
CA SER A 117 -14.65 13.28 9.02
C SER A 117 -13.33 13.24 8.25
N HIS A 118 -13.02 14.35 7.56
CA HIS A 118 -11.75 14.48 6.85
C HIS A 118 -10.54 14.32 7.76
N LYS A 119 -10.68 14.66 9.04
CA LYS A 119 -9.58 14.49 10.02
C LYS A 119 -9.21 13.02 10.22
N PHE A 120 -10.20 12.12 10.24
CA PHE A 120 -9.96 10.68 10.35
C PHE A 120 -9.09 10.18 9.20
N TYR A 121 -9.39 10.60 7.98
CA TYR A 121 -8.63 10.17 6.80
C TYR A 121 -7.22 10.74 6.78
N ARG A 122 -7.02 11.94 7.35
CA ARG A 122 -5.67 12.51 7.51
C ARG A 122 -4.82 11.68 8.46
N TYR A 123 -5.38 11.23 9.59
CA TYR A 123 -4.65 10.37 10.53
C TYR A 123 -4.33 9.02 9.91
N ILE A 124 -5.28 8.44 9.16
CA ILE A 124 -5.04 7.17 8.46
C ILE A 124 -3.88 7.31 7.48
N ASN A 125 -3.75 8.44 6.79
CA ASN A 125 -2.69 8.66 5.81
C ASN A 125 -1.28 8.61 6.42
N GLU A 126 -1.17 8.78 7.72
CA GLU A 126 0.13 8.71 8.41
C GLU A 126 0.61 7.28 8.63
N ILE A 127 -0.31 6.30 8.66
CA ILE A 127 0.03 4.91 8.92
C ILE A 127 0.98 4.34 7.86
N PRO A 128 0.70 4.45 6.54
CA PRO A 128 1.63 3.92 5.55
C PRO A 128 2.97 4.65 5.52
N THR A 129 2.98 5.94 5.83
CA THR A 129 4.22 6.70 5.92
C THR A 129 5.13 6.15 7.01
N LEU A 130 4.57 5.93 8.20
CA LEU A 130 5.31 5.36 9.33
C LEU A 130 5.81 3.96 9.00
N LEU A 131 4.95 3.11 8.43
CA LEU A 131 5.31 1.75 8.06
C LEU A 131 6.40 1.74 6.99
N LEU A 132 6.34 2.63 6.01
CA LEU A 132 7.37 2.74 4.97
C LEU A 132 8.72 3.07 5.58
N ILE A 133 8.76 4.04 6.50
CA ILE A 133 10.00 4.42 7.18
C ILE A 133 10.58 3.21 7.92
N LEU A 134 9.75 2.50 8.67
CA LEU A 134 10.18 1.33 9.44
C LEU A 134 10.69 0.22 8.52
N ILE A 135 10.00 -0.05 7.43
CA ILE A 135 10.38 -1.10 6.48
C ILE A 135 11.75 -0.77 5.85
N ILE A 136 11.94 0.47 5.43
CA ILE A 136 13.19 0.88 4.78
C ILE A 136 14.36 0.76 5.74
N PHE A 137 14.20 1.22 7.00
CA PHE A 137 15.27 1.08 7.98
C PHE A 137 15.59 -0.39 8.26
N VAL A 138 14.57 -1.24 8.37
CA VAL A 138 14.79 -2.67 8.61
C VAL A 138 15.53 -3.33 7.45
N VAL A 139 15.14 -3.00 6.21
CA VAL A 139 15.75 -3.63 5.02
C VAL A 139 17.19 -3.13 4.82
N ILE A 140 17.43 -1.84 5.02
CA ILE A 140 18.76 -1.27 4.77
C ILE A 140 19.75 -1.62 5.88
N PHE A 141 19.35 -1.45 7.14
CA PHE A 141 20.24 -1.72 8.27
C PHE A 141 20.30 -3.20 8.64
N LYS A 142 19.26 -3.97 8.34
CA LYS A 142 19.14 -5.38 8.70
C LYS A 142 19.54 -5.64 10.13
N PRO A 143 18.85 -5.00 11.11
CA PRO A 143 19.18 -5.18 12.52
C PRO A 143 18.97 -6.64 12.93
N ILE A 144 19.82 -7.12 13.81
CA ILE A 144 19.78 -8.52 14.24
C ILE A 144 18.91 -8.64 15.49
#